data_60de9d119f64996b04c2ad7387564d16
#
_entry.id   60de9d119f64996b04c2ad7387564d16
#
_cell.length_a   1.000
_cell.length_b   1.000
_cell.length_c   1.000
_cell.angle_alpha   90.00
_cell.angle_beta   90.00
_cell.angle_gamma   90.00
#
_symmetry.space_group_name_H-M   'P 1'
#
loop_
_entity.id
_entity.type
_entity.pdbx_description
1 polymer ?
#
loop_
_entity_poly.entity_id
_entity_poly.type
_entity_poly.pdbx_seq_one_letter_code
_entity_poly.pdbx_strand_id
1 'polypeptide(L)' 'MPEATYVAFVSKDKRAKLRALLQSEDMGELSWREKKRLFGSEFYFSGPPTLARQAHAYVTKWLASH' A
#
# COMPACT_ATOMS: atom_id res chain seq x y z
N MET A 1 -5.35 3.76 21.09
CA MET A 1 -4.03 3.71 20.46
C MET A 1 -4.06 4.51 19.16
N PRO A 2 -3.09 5.38 18.98
CA PRO A 2 -3.04 6.12 17.71
C PRO A 2 -2.72 5.18 16.57
N GLU A 3 -3.41 5.40 15.46
CA GLU A 3 -3.12 4.70 14.22
C GLU A 3 -2.24 5.56 13.35
N ALA A 4 -1.47 4.94 12.49
CA ALA A 4 -0.67 5.64 11.50
C ALA A 4 -1.20 5.34 10.12
N THR A 5 -1.11 6.33 9.24
CA THR A 5 -1.47 6.18 7.84
C THR A 5 -0.26 6.55 6.99
N TYR A 6 0.12 5.64 6.11
CA TYR A 6 1.20 5.86 5.16
C TYR A 6 0.64 5.78 3.75
N VAL A 7 1.19 6.60 2.86
CA VAL A 7 0.75 6.61 1.47
C VAL A 7 1.91 6.28 0.56
N ALA A 8 1.64 5.46 -0.47
CA ALA A 8 2.61 5.14 -1.50
C ALA A 8 1.99 5.41 -2.86
N PHE A 9 2.70 6.16 -3.71
CA PHE A 9 2.24 6.42 -5.07
C PHE A 9 2.73 5.31 -5.98
N VAL A 10 1.83 4.74 -6.76
CA VAL A 10 2.11 3.63 -7.66
C VAL A 10 1.68 4.01 -9.06
N SER A 11 2.57 3.87 -10.03
CA SER A 11 2.27 4.19 -11.42
C SER A 11 1.16 3.32 -11.95
N LYS A 12 0.44 3.81 -12.97
CA LYS A 12 -0.75 3.13 -13.45
C LYS A 12 -0.47 1.76 -14.07
N ASP A 13 0.75 1.54 -14.55
CA ASP A 13 1.14 0.25 -15.11
C ASP A 13 1.41 -0.81 -14.03
N LYS A 14 1.67 -0.37 -12.80
CA LYS A 14 1.96 -1.28 -11.68
C LYS A 14 0.81 -1.42 -10.70
N ARG A 15 -0.15 -0.50 -10.73
CA ARG A 15 -1.21 -0.47 -9.70
C ARG A 15 -2.08 -1.72 -9.71
N ALA A 16 -2.36 -2.28 -10.89
CA ALA A 16 -3.19 -3.48 -10.97
C ALA A 16 -2.49 -4.67 -10.34
N LYS A 17 -1.18 -4.80 -10.57
CA LYS A 17 -0.39 -5.88 -9.97
C LYS A 17 -0.32 -5.74 -8.46
N LEU A 18 -0.11 -4.53 -7.97
CA LEU A 18 -0.04 -4.29 -6.53
C LEU A 18 -1.40 -4.54 -5.88
N ARG A 19 -2.48 -4.10 -6.53
CA ARG A 19 -3.82 -4.34 -6.00
C ARG A 19 -4.08 -5.84 -5.84
N ALA A 20 -3.75 -6.63 -6.85
CA ALA A 20 -3.93 -8.08 -6.79
C ALA A 20 -3.09 -8.69 -5.66
N LEU A 21 -1.86 -8.23 -5.49
CA LEU A 21 -0.99 -8.70 -4.43
C LEU A 21 -1.60 -8.40 -3.05
N LEU A 22 -2.05 -7.17 -2.84
CA LEU A 22 -2.61 -6.77 -1.56
C LEU A 22 -3.92 -7.51 -1.25
N GLN A 23 -4.72 -7.79 -2.27
CA GLN A 23 -5.96 -8.55 -2.09
C GLN A 23 -5.69 -10.00 -1.70
N SER A 24 -4.56 -10.55 -2.12
CA SER A 24 -4.21 -11.94 -1.81
C SER A 24 -3.52 -12.10 -0.46
N GLU A 25 -3.07 -10.99 0.14
CA GLU A 25 -2.35 -11.03 1.40
C GLU A 25 -3.31 -10.85 2.58
N ASP A 26 -3.02 -11.55 3.68
CA ASP A 26 -3.71 -11.33 4.93
C ASP A 26 -3.05 -10.18 5.66
N MET A 27 -3.69 -9.03 5.66
CA MET A 27 -3.14 -7.81 6.25
C MET A 27 -3.41 -7.70 7.76
N GLY A 28 -4.16 -8.64 8.34
CA GLY A 28 -4.45 -8.62 9.76
C GLY A 28 -5.23 -7.37 10.15
N GLU A 29 -4.68 -6.62 11.12
CA GLU A 29 -5.31 -5.40 11.60
C GLU A 29 -5.09 -4.20 10.69
N LEU A 30 -4.24 -4.36 9.68
CA LEU A 30 -3.95 -3.28 8.75
C LEU A 30 -5.02 -3.23 7.68
N SER A 31 -5.46 -2.02 7.34
CA SER A 31 -6.37 -1.81 6.22
C SER A 31 -5.67 -0.98 5.16
N TRP A 32 -6.12 -1.14 3.93
CA TRP A 32 -5.56 -0.36 2.83
C TRP A 32 -6.69 0.09 1.91
N ARG A 33 -6.43 1.17 1.20
CA ARG A 33 -7.35 1.64 0.17
C ARG A 33 -6.55 2.27 -0.95
N GLU A 34 -7.15 2.29 -2.12
CA GLU A 34 -6.56 2.86 -3.33
C GLU A 34 -7.36 4.09 -3.74
N LYS A 35 -6.63 5.17 -4.05
CA LYS A 35 -7.25 6.36 -4.64
C LYS A 35 -6.63 6.56 -6.01
N LYS A 36 -7.45 6.39 -7.06
CA LYS A 36 -6.99 6.49 -8.44
C LYS A 36 -6.69 7.94 -8.80
N ARG A 37 -5.57 8.12 -9.49
CA ARG A 37 -5.15 9.42 -10.01
C ARG A 37 -4.88 9.29 -11.50
N LEU A 38 -4.59 10.42 -12.16
CA LEU A 38 -4.39 10.46 -13.60
C LEU A 38 -3.24 9.57 -14.06
N PHE A 39 -2.12 9.61 -13.35
CA PHE A 39 -0.91 8.88 -13.75
C PHE A 39 -0.62 7.66 -12.88
N GLY A 40 -1.53 7.31 -11.98
CA GLY A 40 -1.33 6.18 -11.11
C GLY A 40 -2.35 6.13 -10.01
N SER A 41 -1.98 5.55 -8.87
CA SER A 41 -2.86 5.45 -7.72
C SER A 41 -2.08 5.71 -6.44
N GLU A 42 -2.75 6.28 -5.46
CA GLU A 42 -2.22 6.41 -4.11
C GLU A 42 -2.79 5.26 -3.27
N PHE A 43 -1.89 4.48 -2.68
CA PHE A 43 -2.29 3.39 -1.79
C PHE A 43 -2.06 3.83 -0.35
N TYR A 44 -3.11 3.81 0.45
CA TYR A 44 -3.07 4.25 1.83
C TYR A 44 -3.11 3.03 2.73
N PHE A 45 -2.17 2.95 3.65
CA PHE A 45 -2.08 1.86 4.62
C PHE A 45 -2.33 2.44 6.01
N SER A 46 -3.35 1.96 6.69
CA SER A 46 -3.77 2.48 7.98
C SER A 46 -3.85 1.35 9.00
N GLY A 47 -3.42 1.61 10.21
CA GLY A 47 -3.48 0.64 11.29
C GLY A 47 -2.42 0.89 12.33
N PRO A 48 -2.06 -0.13 13.12
CA PRO A 48 -0.98 0.02 14.10
C PRO A 48 0.30 0.53 13.45
N PRO A 49 0.99 1.50 14.05
CA PRO A 49 2.13 2.15 13.39
C PRO A 49 3.20 1.20 12.87
N THR A 50 3.51 0.16 13.62
CA THR A 50 4.51 -0.82 13.20
C THR A 50 4.09 -1.53 11.92
N LEU A 51 2.83 -1.99 11.88
CA LEU A 51 2.31 -2.70 10.71
C LEU A 51 2.18 -1.79 9.50
N ALA A 52 1.70 -0.56 9.71
CA ALA A 52 1.57 0.40 8.61
C ALA A 52 2.93 0.73 8.02
N ARG A 53 3.93 0.93 8.86
CA ARG A 53 5.28 1.22 8.39
C ARG A 53 5.87 0.04 7.63
N GLN A 54 5.67 -1.18 8.11
CA GLN A 54 6.15 -2.38 7.43
C GLN A 54 5.51 -2.55 6.07
N ALA A 55 4.21 -2.30 5.97
CA ALA A 55 3.51 -2.40 4.69
C ALA A 55 4.04 -1.36 3.70
N HIS A 56 4.24 -0.13 4.16
CA HIS A 56 4.79 0.93 3.31
C HIS A 56 6.19 0.57 2.82
N ALA A 57 7.04 0.05 3.71
CA ALA A 57 8.38 -0.36 3.34
C ALA A 57 8.36 -1.51 2.34
N TYR A 58 7.47 -2.47 2.54
CA TYR A 58 7.30 -3.60 1.64
C TYR A 58 6.91 -3.13 0.24
N VAL A 59 5.94 -2.25 0.16
CA VAL A 59 5.47 -1.72 -1.13
C VAL A 59 6.56 -0.91 -1.81
N THR A 60 7.28 -0.09 -1.06
CA THR A 60 8.39 0.71 -1.61
C THR A 60 9.45 -0.21 -2.21
N LYS A 61 9.81 -1.27 -1.50
CA LYS A 61 10.79 -2.23 -1.98
C LYS A 61 10.28 -2.98 -3.20
N TRP A 62 9.01 -3.36 -3.19
CA TRP A 62 8.40 -4.05 -4.32
C TRP A 62 8.42 -3.18 -5.57
N LEU A 63 8.11 -1.89 -5.43
CA LEU A 63 8.13 -0.96 -6.55
C LEU A 63 9.54 -0.79 -7.12
N ALA A 64 10.55 -0.80 -6.26
CA ALA A 64 11.93 -0.67 -6.70
C ALA A 64 12.41 -1.91 -7.45
N SER A 65 11.79 -3.08 -7.19
CA SER A 65 12.19 -4.34 -7.82
C SER A 65 11.42 -4.63 -9.11
N HIS A 66 10.36 -3.92 -9.36
CA HIS A 66 9.47 -4.12 -10.51
C HIS A 66 9.38 -2.84 -11.30
#